data_7b3d430babc015078769fe64e39bba69
#
_entry.id   7b3d430babc015078769fe64e39bba69
#
_cell.length_a   1.000
_cell.length_b   1.000
_cell.length_c   1.000
_cell.angle_alpha   90.00
_cell.angle_beta   90.00
_cell.angle_gamma   90.00
#
_symmetry.space_group_name_H-M   'P 1'
#
loop_
_entity.id
_entity.type
_entity.pdbx_description
1 polymer ?
#
loop_
_entity_poly.entity_id
_entity_poly.type
_entity_poly.pdbx_seq_one_letter_code
_entity_poly.pdbx_strand_id
1 'polypeptide(L)'
;MAKNPIVTFTMQDGGVIKAELYPEIAPQSVYNFVSLINKKFYDGLIFHRVIKHFMILGGCPDGTGMGGPGYSIKGEFAINGFKNDLKHTPGVLSMARAQHPDSAGSQFFIMHETSPHLDGSYAAFGKVIEGMDVVNAIAATRTNPWNDRPLTEQVIASVTVDTFGETYPEPEKLQNR
;
A
#
# COMPACT_ATOMS: atom_id res chain seq x y z
N MET A 1 9.88 11.43 21.50
CA MET A 1 9.92 10.90 20.11
C MET A 1 8.52 10.77 19.57
N ALA A 2 8.36 11.20 18.33
CA ALA A 2 7.07 11.04 17.66
C ALA A 2 6.75 9.56 17.45
N LYS A 3 5.51 9.18 17.65
CA LYS A 3 5.04 7.84 17.33
C LYS A 3 4.82 7.72 15.84
N ASN A 4 5.10 6.55 15.29
CA ASN A 4 4.78 6.26 13.89
C ASN A 4 3.27 6.24 13.66
N PRO A 5 2.79 6.73 12.51
CA PRO A 5 1.36 6.71 12.20
C PRO A 5 0.82 5.28 12.15
N ILE A 6 -0.41 5.12 12.62
CA ILE A 6 -1.12 3.84 12.56
C ILE A 6 -2.32 4.01 11.62
N VAL A 7 -2.35 3.20 10.59
CA VAL A 7 -3.43 3.17 9.60
C VAL A 7 -4.41 2.07 9.95
N THR A 8 -5.70 2.35 9.81
CA THR A 8 -6.76 1.35 9.99
C THR A 8 -7.55 1.21 8.69
N PHE A 9 -7.50 0.02 8.10
CA PHE A 9 -8.37 -0.36 6.97
C PHE A 9 -9.58 -1.09 7.53
N THR A 10 -10.77 -0.58 7.25
CA THR A 10 -12.02 -1.25 7.60
C THR A 10 -12.63 -1.80 6.31
N MET A 11 -12.71 -3.12 6.23
CA MET A 11 -13.30 -3.77 5.06
C MET A 11 -14.82 -3.72 5.13
N GLN A 12 -15.48 -3.79 3.98
CA GLN A 12 -16.94 -3.71 3.90
C GLN A 12 -17.62 -4.85 4.68
N ASP A 13 -16.97 -6.00 4.79
CA ASP A 13 -17.50 -7.15 5.55
C ASP A 13 -17.23 -7.04 7.05
N GLY A 14 -16.59 -5.97 7.51
CA GLY A 14 -16.27 -5.74 8.93
C GLY A 14 -14.86 -6.15 9.34
N GLY A 15 -14.07 -6.75 8.46
CA GLY A 15 -12.67 -7.06 8.74
C GLY A 15 -11.85 -5.81 8.95
N VAL A 16 -10.90 -5.86 9.88
CA VAL A 16 -10.05 -4.69 10.21
C VAL A 16 -8.59 -5.08 10.10
N ILE A 17 -7.82 -4.24 9.42
CA ILE A 17 -6.36 -4.37 9.30
C ILE A 17 -5.74 -3.09 9.83
N LYS A 18 -4.78 -3.21 10.74
CA LYS A 18 -4.02 -2.05 11.24
C LYS A 18 -2.55 -2.21 10.86
N ALA A 19 -1.95 -1.11 10.40
CA ALA A 19 -0.56 -1.09 9.97
C ALA A 19 0.16 0.12 10.53
N GLU A 20 1.41 -0.08 10.91
CA GLU A 20 2.30 1.01 11.30
C GLU A 20 3.08 1.46 10.08
N LEU A 21 3.19 2.78 9.88
CA LEU A 21 3.96 3.36 8.79
C LEU A 21 5.31 3.84 9.32
N TYR A 22 6.34 3.82 8.45
CA TYR A 22 7.72 4.14 8.84
C TYR A 22 8.26 5.36 8.09
N PRO A 23 7.95 6.59 8.57
CA PRO A 23 8.42 7.82 7.88
C PRO A 23 9.94 7.93 7.78
N GLU A 24 10.68 7.32 8.72
CA GLU A 24 12.14 7.34 8.70
C GLU A 24 12.70 6.45 7.58
N ILE A 25 11.96 5.43 7.18
CA ILE A 25 12.40 4.48 6.14
C ILE A 25 12.05 5.00 4.76
N ALA A 26 10.82 5.49 4.58
CA ALA A 26 10.32 5.93 3.27
C ALA A 26 9.43 7.16 3.44
N PRO A 27 10.03 8.34 3.66
CA PRO A 27 9.26 9.54 3.99
C PRO A 27 8.26 9.96 2.93
N GLN A 28 8.63 10.03 1.66
CA GLN A 28 7.70 10.44 0.61
C GLN A 28 6.54 9.46 0.45
N SER A 29 6.83 8.17 0.55
CA SER A 29 5.80 7.14 0.48
C SER A 29 4.80 7.28 1.62
N VAL A 30 5.28 7.52 2.85
CA VAL A 30 4.42 7.73 4.03
C VAL A 30 3.63 9.03 3.90
N TYR A 31 4.27 10.15 3.52
CA TYR A 31 3.58 11.43 3.36
C TYR A 31 2.46 11.32 2.34
N ASN A 32 2.75 10.65 1.22
CA ASN A 32 1.76 10.42 0.17
C ASN A 32 0.58 9.57 0.67
N PHE A 33 0.89 8.48 1.36
CA PHE A 33 -0.16 7.58 1.85
C PHE A 33 -1.04 8.28 2.88
N VAL A 34 -0.45 8.99 3.82
CA VAL A 34 -1.21 9.78 4.83
C VAL A 34 -2.07 10.85 4.15
N SER A 35 -1.50 11.57 3.18
CA SER A 35 -2.24 12.60 2.42
C SER A 35 -3.46 12.01 1.73
N LEU A 36 -3.31 10.90 1.03
CA LEU A 36 -4.42 10.25 0.33
C LEU A 36 -5.48 9.72 1.30
N ILE A 37 -5.07 9.17 2.44
CA ILE A 37 -6.01 8.73 3.48
C ILE A 37 -6.83 9.92 4.00
N ASN A 38 -6.18 11.03 4.30
CA ASN A 38 -6.86 12.22 4.82
C ASN A 38 -7.84 12.81 3.80
N LYS A 39 -7.60 12.60 2.51
CA LYS A 39 -8.52 13.03 1.44
C LYS A 39 -9.60 11.98 1.14
N LYS A 40 -9.62 10.88 1.90
CA LYS A 40 -10.57 9.76 1.72
C LYS A 40 -10.45 9.09 0.34
N PHE A 41 -9.26 9.16 -0.24
CA PHE A 41 -9.00 8.63 -1.58
C PHE A 41 -9.25 7.13 -1.66
N TYR A 42 -8.90 6.39 -0.60
CA TYR A 42 -9.00 4.94 -0.58
C TYR A 42 -10.37 4.39 -0.19
N ASP A 43 -11.27 5.25 0.31
CA ASP A 43 -12.60 4.82 0.74
C ASP A 43 -13.39 4.28 -0.46
N GLY A 44 -13.92 3.07 -0.34
CA GLY A 44 -14.67 2.43 -1.41
C GLY A 44 -13.85 1.72 -2.48
N LEU A 45 -12.53 1.79 -2.41
CA LEU A 45 -11.67 1.11 -3.38
C LEU A 45 -11.54 -0.38 -3.04
N ILE A 46 -11.03 -1.16 -3.99
CA ILE A 46 -10.95 -2.61 -3.87
C ILE A 46 -9.50 -3.10 -3.92
N PHE A 47 -9.27 -4.31 -3.43
CA PHE A 47 -8.06 -5.05 -3.76
C PHE A 47 -8.32 -5.75 -5.10
N HIS A 48 -7.88 -5.12 -6.18
CA HIS A 48 -8.21 -5.54 -7.54
C HIS A 48 -7.34 -6.68 -8.06
N ARG A 49 -6.22 -6.96 -7.39
CA ARG A 49 -5.33 -8.06 -7.76
C ARG A 49 -4.84 -8.75 -6.51
N VAL A 50 -5.06 -10.06 -6.44
CA VAL A 50 -4.71 -10.85 -5.26
C VAL A 50 -4.01 -12.12 -5.74
N ILE A 51 -2.82 -12.35 -5.22
CA ILE A 51 -2.03 -13.55 -5.54
C ILE A 51 -1.70 -14.24 -4.23
N LYS A 52 -2.33 -15.38 -3.98
CA LYS A 52 -2.06 -16.20 -2.81
C LYS A 52 -0.57 -16.54 -2.74
N HIS A 53 -0.02 -16.53 -1.55
CA HIS A 53 1.42 -16.77 -1.29
C HIS A 53 2.32 -15.63 -1.79
N PHE A 54 1.74 -14.50 -2.21
CA PHE A 54 2.50 -13.35 -2.67
C PHE A 54 2.00 -12.05 -2.02
N MET A 55 0.92 -11.45 -2.52
CA MET A 55 0.46 -10.15 -2.03
C MET A 55 -1.00 -9.89 -2.37
N ILE A 56 -1.58 -8.87 -1.71
CA ILE A 56 -2.85 -8.27 -2.10
C ILE A 56 -2.59 -6.83 -2.52
N LEU A 57 -3.10 -6.44 -3.68
CA LEU A 57 -2.82 -5.15 -4.33
C LEU A 57 -4.10 -4.34 -4.47
N GLY A 58 -4.07 -3.10 -4.01
CA GLY A 58 -5.22 -2.19 -4.08
C GLY A 58 -4.81 -0.75 -4.27
N GLY A 59 -5.77 0.16 -4.12
CA GLY A 59 -5.52 1.60 -4.18
C GLY A 59 -5.64 2.22 -5.57
N CYS A 60 -6.13 1.47 -6.56
CA CYS A 60 -6.43 2.01 -7.87
C CYS A 60 -7.82 2.65 -7.88
N PRO A 61 -7.97 3.96 -8.20
CA PRO A 61 -9.26 4.65 -8.09
C PRO A 61 -10.35 4.10 -9.02
N ASP A 62 -9.98 3.52 -10.15
CA ASP A 62 -10.95 2.91 -11.07
C ASP A 62 -10.96 1.38 -11.00
N GLY A 63 -10.16 0.78 -10.12
CA GLY A 63 -10.15 -0.67 -9.91
C GLY A 63 -9.55 -1.49 -11.03
N THR A 64 -8.91 -0.86 -12.02
CA THR A 64 -8.36 -1.55 -13.20
C THR A 64 -6.87 -1.87 -13.08
N GLY A 65 -6.17 -1.24 -12.15
CA GLY A 65 -4.71 -1.30 -12.04
C GLY A 65 -4.00 -0.21 -12.86
N MET A 66 -4.76 0.58 -13.63
CA MET A 66 -4.20 1.63 -14.51
C MET A 66 -4.33 3.03 -13.92
N GLY A 67 -5.16 3.21 -12.90
CA GLY A 67 -5.44 4.53 -12.34
C GLY A 67 -4.51 4.94 -11.23
N GLY A 68 -4.53 6.23 -10.91
CA GLY A 68 -3.72 6.80 -9.85
C GLY A 68 -4.25 8.16 -9.42
N PRO A 69 -3.50 8.88 -8.57
CA PRO A 69 -3.99 10.14 -7.99
C PRO A 69 -3.75 11.37 -8.88
N GLY A 70 -3.22 11.19 -10.08
CA GLY A 70 -2.91 12.29 -11.00
C GLY A 70 -1.47 12.79 -10.90
N TYR A 71 -0.64 12.14 -10.11
CA TYR A 71 0.79 12.44 -9.97
C TYR A 71 1.53 11.17 -9.59
N SER A 72 2.85 11.24 -9.59
CA SER A 72 3.70 10.17 -9.06
C SER A 72 4.65 10.71 -8.02
N ILE A 73 5.33 9.82 -7.31
CA ILE A 73 6.33 10.17 -6.30
C ILE A 73 7.65 9.45 -6.58
N LYS A 74 8.73 10.00 -6.04
CA LYS A 74 10.05 9.39 -6.16
C LYS A 74 10.07 8.00 -5.50
N GLY A 75 10.68 7.04 -6.16
CA GLY A 75 10.82 5.68 -5.64
C GLY A 75 11.89 5.59 -4.56
N GLU A 76 11.50 5.19 -3.37
CA GLU A 76 12.36 5.14 -2.19
C GLU A 76 12.88 3.74 -1.96
N PHE A 77 13.76 3.28 -2.84
CA PHE A 77 14.35 1.94 -2.79
C PHE A 77 15.76 1.92 -3.39
N ALA A 78 16.53 0.88 -3.06
CA ALA A 78 17.97 0.82 -3.33
C ALA A 78 18.34 0.99 -4.82
N ILE A 79 17.62 0.33 -5.72
CA ILE A 79 17.89 0.43 -7.16
C ILE A 79 17.75 1.88 -7.66
N ASN A 80 16.93 2.67 -7.01
CA ASN A 80 16.72 4.09 -7.34
C ASN A 80 17.62 5.04 -6.53
N GLY A 81 18.63 4.51 -5.88
CA GLY A 81 19.61 5.31 -5.14
C GLY A 81 19.17 5.75 -3.75
N PHE A 82 18.12 5.17 -3.21
CA PHE A 82 17.59 5.53 -1.90
C PHE A 82 17.73 4.34 -0.94
N LYS A 83 18.36 4.54 0.20
CA LYS A 83 18.52 3.49 1.20
C LYS A 83 17.18 3.12 1.82
N ASN A 84 16.76 1.87 1.65
CA ASN A 84 15.55 1.32 2.26
C ASN A 84 15.80 -0.16 2.53
N ASP A 85 16.03 -0.49 3.79
CA ASP A 85 16.41 -1.85 4.20
C ASP A 85 15.22 -2.69 4.66
N LEU A 86 14.00 -2.18 4.55
CA LEU A 86 12.81 -2.93 4.96
C LEU A 86 12.56 -4.07 3.97
N LYS A 87 12.60 -5.29 4.48
CA LYS A 87 12.42 -6.50 3.67
C LYS A 87 10.93 -6.78 3.45
N HIS A 88 10.61 -7.36 2.29
CA HIS A 88 9.23 -7.71 1.93
C HIS A 88 8.84 -9.04 2.59
N THR A 89 8.54 -8.98 3.88
CA THR A 89 8.07 -10.11 4.69
C THR A 89 6.56 -10.00 4.92
N PRO A 90 5.88 -11.04 5.46
CA PRO A 90 4.42 -10.96 5.64
C PRO A 90 3.97 -9.71 6.38
N GLY A 91 2.96 -9.05 5.84
CA GLY A 91 2.37 -7.85 6.41
C GLY A 91 3.01 -6.54 5.99
N VAL A 92 4.15 -6.56 5.29
CA VAL A 92 4.81 -5.32 4.84
C VAL A 92 3.96 -4.63 3.78
N LEU A 93 3.77 -3.30 3.93
CA LEU A 93 3.14 -2.45 2.94
C LEU A 93 4.22 -1.86 2.04
N SER A 94 3.99 -1.90 0.73
CA SER A 94 4.93 -1.40 -0.26
C SER A 94 4.18 -0.72 -1.41
N MET A 95 4.82 0.26 -2.06
CA MET A 95 4.19 0.97 -3.17
C MET A 95 4.29 0.18 -4.47
N ALA A 96 3.15 -0.03 -5.11
CA ALA A 96 3.12 -0.54 -6.48
C ALA A 96 3.53 0.58 -7.44
N ARG A 97 4.09 0.21 -8.57
CA ARG A 97 4.55 1.15 -9.59
C ARG A 97 4.59 0.50 -10.97
N ALA A 98 4.68 1.33 -12.00
CA ALA A 98 4.98 0.87 -13.35
C ALA A 98 6.50 0.60 -13.47
N GLN A 99 7.02 0.40 -14.67
CA GLN A 99 8.45 0.14 -14.85
C GLN A 99 9.35 1.28 -14.40
N HIS A 100 8.92 2.52 -14.63
CA HIS A 100 9.74 3.67 -14.22
C HIS A 100 9.84 3.72 -12.69
N PRO A 101 11.04 3.88 -12.13
CA PRO A 101 11.22 3.88 -10.66
C PRO A 101 10.42 4.96 -9.93
N ASP A 102 10.15 6.10 -10.57
CA ASP A 102 9.43 7.22 -9.98
C ASP A 102 7.97 7.28 -10.45
N SER A 103 7.34 6.13 -10.67
CA SER A 103 5.97 6.04 -11.19
C SER A 103 4.92 5.65 -10.15
N ALA A 104 5.30 5.46 -8.89
CA ALA A 104 4.33 5.14 -7.84
C ALA A 104 3.36 6.31 -7.63
N GLY A 105 2.11 6.00 -7.37
CA GLY A 105 1.06 7.00 -7.11
C GLY A 105 0.24 6.61 -5.89
N SER A 106 -0.88 5.92 -6.10
CA SER A 106 -1.76 5.51 -5.01
C SER A 106 -1.80 4.02 -4.77
N GLN A 107 -1.44 3.20 -5.75
CA GLN A 107 -1.55 1.76 -5.60
C GLN A 107 -0.48 1.24 -4.64
N PHE A 108 -0.90 0.32 -3.79
CA PHE A 108 -0.02 -0.29 -2.79
C PHE A 108 -0.36 -1.77 -2.68
N PHE A 109 0.58 -2.54 -2.13
CA PHE A 109 0.31 -3.94 -1.83
C PHE A 109 0.73 -4.28 -0.41
N ILE A 110 0.06 -5.29 0.14
CA ILE A 110 0.38 -5.85 1.46
C ILE A 110 0.88 -7.26 1.21
N MET A 111 2.06 -7.57 1.75
CA MET A 111 2.66 -8.88 1.56
C MET A 111 1.87 -9.96 2.29
N HIS A 112 1.58 -11.05 1.58
CA HIS A 112 1.01 -12.26 2.18
C HIS A 112 2.13 -13.17 2.68
N GLU A 113 3.15 -13.37 1.85
CA GLU A 113 4.34 -14.16 2.21
C GLU A 113 5.61 -13.43 1.79
N THR A 114 6.75 -13.91 2.26
CA THR A 114 8.04 -13.28 1.97
C THR A 114 8.41 -13.40 0.49
N SER A 115 8.82 -12.28 -0.11
CA SER A 115 9.26 -12.22 -1.52
C SER A 115 10.56 -11.42 -1.62
N PRO A 116 11.72 -12.06 -1.43
CA PRO A 116 13.01 -11.35 -1.41
C PRO A 116 13.35 -10.63 -2.72
N HIS A 117 12.80 -11.07 -3.83
CA HIS A 117 13.08 -10.45 -5.14
C HIS A 117 12.53 -9.02 -5.24
N LEU A 118 11.65 -8.60 -4.34
CA LEU A 118 11.13 -7.23 -4.29
C LEU A 118 12.03 -6.29 -3.49
N ASP A 119 12.88 -6.85 -2.63
CA ASP A 119 13.73 -6.03 -1.75
C ASP A 119 14.69 -5.19 -2.60
N GLY A 120 14.77 -3.90 -2.28
CA GLY A 120 15.59 -2.96 -3.03
C GLY A 120 14.99 -2.47 -4.34
N SER A 121 13.85 -3.01 -4.78
CA SER A 121 13.20 -2.66 -6.06
C SER A 121 11.86 -1.99 -5.89
N TYR A 122 11.31 -1.99 -4.68
CA TYR A 122 10.01 -1.37 -4.34
C TYR A 122 10.11 -0.66 -3.01
N ALA A 123 9.32 0.41 -2.86
CA ALA A 123 9.34 1.26 -1.67
C ALA A 123 8.46 0.67 -0.56
N ALA A 124 9.02 -0.20 0.24
CA ALA A 124 8.38 -0.70 1.45
C ALA A 124 8.33 0.44 2.48
N PHE A 125 7.17 0.66 3.11
CA PHE A 125 6.97 1.84 3.96
C PHE A 125 6.18 1.58 5.23
N GLY A 126 5.72 0.37 5.48
CA GLY A 126 4.94 0.05 6.67
C GLY A 126 4.78 -1.43 6.87
N LYS A 127 4.09 -1.80 7.94
CA LYS A 127 3.86 -3.22 8.27
C LYS A 127 2.57 -3.38 9.07
N VAL A 128 1.81 -4.42 8.75
CA VAL A 128 0.61 -4.80 9.50
C VAL A 128 0.99 -5.19 10.93
N ILE A 129 0.28 -4.60 11.90
CA ILE A 129 0.45 -4.90 13.34
C ILE A 129 -0.74 -5.64 13.92
N GLU A 130 -1.91 -5.53 13.30
CA GLU A 130 -3.12 -6.27 13.68
C GLU A 130 -3.92 -6.61 12.42
N GLY A 131 -4.59 -7.74 12.42
CA GLY A 131 -5.48 -8.11 11.32
C GLY A 131 -4.81 -8.88 10.20
N MET A 132 -3.67 -9.51 10.46
CA MET A 132 -3.04 -10.35 9.44
C MET A 132 -3.94 -11.51 9.01
N ASP A 133 -4.83 -11.97 9.88
CA ASP A 133 -5.86 -12.95 9.54
C ASP A 133 -6.81 -12.42 8.45
N VAL A 134 -7.13 -11.12 8.47
CA VAL A 134 -7.93 -10.48 7.41
C VAL A 134 -7.18 -10.46 6.10
N VAL A 135 -5.89 -10.10 6.12
CA VAL A 135 -5.02 -10.14 4.94
C VAL A 135 -4.97 -11.56 4.36
N ASN A 136 -4.79 -12.55 5.23
CA ASN A 136 -4.74 -13.96 4.83
C ASN A 136 -6.06 -14.40 4.19
N ALA A 137 -7.19 -13.96 4.75
CA ALA A 137 -8.52 -14.29 4.20
C ALA A 137 -8.72 -13.67 2.81
N ILE A 138 -8.30 -12.43 2.63
CA ILE A 138 -8.36 -11.77 1.31
C ILE A 138 -7.46 -12.51 0.32
N ALA A 139 -6.25 -12.87 0.73
CA ALA A 139 -5.30 -13.60 -0.13
C ALA A 139 -5.83 -14.99 -0.53
N ALA A 140 -6.69 -15.57 0.28
CA ALA A 140 -7.27 -16.90 0.03
C ALA A 140 -8.53 -16.86 -0.84
N THR A 141 -9.04 -15.68 -1.22
CA THR A 141 -10.24 -15.57 -2.05
C THR A 141 -9.99 -16.17 -3.44
N ARG A 142 -11.08 -16.67 -4.05
CA ARG A 142 -11.00 -17.13 -5.42
C ARG A 142 -10.77 -15.97 -6.36
N THR A 143 -9.89 -16.17 -7.32
CA THR A 143 -9.52 -15.14 -8.30
C THR A 143 -9.72 -15.64 -9.72
N ASN A 144 -9.83 -14.68 -10.64
CA ASN A 144 -9.83 -14.97 -12.07
C ASN A 144 -8.42 -15.41 -12.48
N PRO A 145 -8.26 -16.60 -13.11
CA PRO A 145 -6.91 -17.12 -13.43
C PRO A 145 -6.16 -16.28 -14.48
N TRP A 146 -6.86 -15.40 -15.22
CA TRP A 146 -6.22 -14.59 -16.24
C TRP A 146 -5.59 -13.31 -15.71
N ASN A 147 -6.19 -12.70 -14.66
CA ASN A 147 -5.76 -11.37 -14.18
C ASN A 147 -5.63 -11.28 -12.67
N ASP A 148 -5.82 -12.37 -11.94
CA ASP A 148 -5.73 -12.44 -10.47
C ASP A 148 -6.73 -11.52 -9.74
N ARG A 149 -7.81 -11.14 -10.42
CA ARG A 149 -8.86 -10.33 -9.82
C ARG A 149 -9.77 -11.19 -8.97
N PRO A 150 -10.06 -10.82 -7.71
CA PRO A 150 -11.02 -11.57 -6.89
C PRO A 150 -12.38 -11.70 -7.57
N LEU A 151 -12.96 -12.88 -7.53
CA LEU A 151 -14.29 -13.12 -8.10
C LEU A 151 -15.37 -12.39 -7.30
N THR A 152 -15.16 -12.24 -5.99
CA THR A 152 -16.00 -11.41 -5.13
C THR A 152 -15.18 -10.19 -4.76
N GLU A 153 -15.72 -8.99 -4.99
CA GLU A 153 -15.00 -7.75 -4.72
C GLU A 153 -14.61 -7.66 -3.25
N GLN A 154 -13.34 -7.34 -3.00
CA GLN A 154 -12.80 -7.12 -1.66
C GLN A 154 -12.75 -5.61 -1.43
N VAL A 155 -13.84 -5.06 -0.89
CA VAL A 155 -14.03 -3.60 -0.79
C VAL A 155 -13.51 -3.07 0.52
N ILE A 156 -12.71 -2.00 0.43
CA ILE A 156 -12.27 -1.22 1.57
C ILE A 156 -13.34 -0.17 1.85
N ALA A 157 -14.08 -0.31 2.96
CA ALA A 157 -15.12 0.65 3.29
C ALA A 157 -14.52 2.00 3.67
N SER A 158 -13.46 1.99 4.47
CA SER A 158 -12.78 3.23 4.87
C SER A 158 -11.34 2.95 5.28
N VAL A 159 -10.50 3.99 5.15
CA VAL A 159 -9.13 3.97 5.67
C VAL A 159 -8.95 5.24 6.51
N THR A 160 -8.45 5.08 7.73
CA THR A 160 -8.14 6.20 8.62
C THR A 160 -6.70 6.10 9.09
N VAL A 161 -6.14 7.21 9.55
CA VAL A 161 -4.79 7.24 10.09
C VAL A 161 -4.78 8.03 11.39
N ASP A 162 -4.10 7.47 12.40
CA ASP A 162 -3.81 8.17 13.64
C ASP A 162 -2.34 8.62 13.58
N THR A 163 -2.12 9.92 13.54
CA THR A 163 -0.77 10.49 13.47
C THR A 163 -0.28 10.95 14.84
N PHE A 164 -1.05 10.73 15.90
CA PHE A 164 -0.69 11.06 17.28
C PHE A 164 -0.29 12.53 17.44
N GLY A 165 -1.00 13.42 16.74
CA GLY A 165 -0.77 14.87 16.83
C GLY A 165 0.32 15.41 15.91
N GLU A 166 1.00 14.53 15.17
CA GLU A 166 2.01 14.96 14.20
C GLU A 166 1.35 15.41 12.90
N THR A 167 1.91 16.47 12.31
CA THR A 167 1.49 16.93 10.98
C THR A 167 2.55 16.53 9.96
N TYR A 168 2.15 15.78 8.95
CA TYR A 168 3.05 15.38 7.88
C TYR A 168 2.85 16.28 6.66
N PRO A 169 3.94 16.67 5.98
CA PRO A 169 3.81 17.47 4.77
C PRO A 169 3.18 16.68 3.63
N GLU A 170 2.69 17.39 2.61
CA GLU A 170 2.34 16.74 1.35
C GLU A 170 3.59 16.14 0.71
N PRO A 171 3.47 15.04 -0.04
CA PRO A 171 4.63 14.48 -0.73
C PRO A 171 5.09 15.42 -1.84
N GLU A 172 6.35 15.30 -2.24
CA GLU A 172 6.84 15.94 -3.44
C GLU A 172 6.21 15.23 -4.64
N LYS A 173 5.38 15.95 -5.38
CA LYS A 173 4.62 15.38 -6.50
C LYS A 173 5.37 15.59 -7.81
N LEU A 174 5.50 14.49 -8.57
CA LEU A 174 6.10 14.51 -9.89
C LEU A 174 4.99 14.43 -10.93
N GLN A 175 5.28 14.89 -12.16
CA GLN A 175 4.33 14.73 -13.25
C GLN A 175 4.19 13.24 -13.59
N ASN A 176 3.00 12.83 -14.01
CA ASN A 176 2.75 11.46 -14.46
C ASN A 176 3.67 11.12 -15.63
N ARG A 177 4.18 9.89 -15.61
CA ARG A 177 5.11 9.38 -16.62
C ARG A 177 4.48 8.23 -17.40
#